data_dc3618cfab59cabb3598b8636b2ef183
#
_entry.id   dc3618cfab59cabb3598b8636b2ef183
#
_cell.length_a   1.000
_cell.length_b   1.000
_cell.length_c   1.000
_cell.angle_alpha   90.00
_cell.angle_beta   90.00
_cell.angle_gamma   90.00
#
_symmetry.space_group_name_H-M   'P 1'
#
loop_
_entity.id
_entity.type
_entity.pdbx_description
1 polymer ?
#
loop_
_entity_poly.entity_id
_entity_poly.type
_entity_poly.pdbx_seq_one_letter_code
_entity_poly.pdbx_strand_id
1 'polypeptide(L)'
;FRLPRQADNTALHQETDPALKRLVVVASMLALLLGPNVSRAQSLPSIEDTVAVAEPLSGYFNLYWNNLTGQMFWEIDSLNTEFLYQVSMASGLGSNPVGIDRGQLSGTYVLSAKRVGPRLLLMQPNYRFRASSTNELERQAVQDSFAPSVLWGFDIVAETEGRVLVDASDFFLRDARDVTGTIANRGQGHFTLDVNRSAFYLDNTKAFPENVEIETLLTFTSSDPGTLVYGVAANGNSITLRQHHSLVKLPDDNFKIRLADPRIGTNGPTIQDYSTAIDEDLQIRLVARHRLEKKDPNAARSEPVEPIVYYVDSGTPEPIKSALIEGASWWNQAFDAAGFINAFQVKELPPGADAQDIRYNMIHWTHRRTRGYSYGGSVQDPRTGEIIKGNVNLGSLRLRQDYLHGQGLQPGFDYLSSAGGNNDASVNMALDRVRQLSAHEVGHTLGYPHNYLASSYGRESVMDYPAPLIEITEEEQLDFSNAYLQRIGEYDKLAVRYSYEQFPPGTDEGEELAKIVQESLDRGLLFMAHNNNNFVGAGHQYASVWDNGDNLVDQLKTEIEVRRIGLANFNPTLIREGEPYSELEYVLLPLYMHHRFQLNSAAQSLG
;
A
#
# COMPACT_ATOMS: atom_id res chain seq x y z
N PHE A 1 -27.60 48.01 39.22
CA PHE A 1 -28.54 48.22 40.35
C PHE A 1 -27.76 48.10 41.65
N ARG A 2 -27.60 49.27 42.30
CA ARG A 2 -27.47 49.54 43.73
C ARG A 2 -26.42 48.80 44.56
N LEU A 3 -25.34 49.54 44.87
CA LEU A 3 -24.64 49.54 46.17
C LEU A 3 -25.60 49.99 47.33
N PRO A 4 -25.31 49.62 48.58
CA PRO A 4 -24.97 50.67 49.57
C PRO A 4 -23.79 50.28 50.49
N ARG A 5 -22.88 51.25 50.68
CA ARG A 5 -22.60 52.14 51.85
C ARG A 5 -22.05 51.48 53.13
N GLN A 6 -20.80 51.87 53.37
CA GLN A 6 -20.12 52.36 54.60
C GLN A 6 -20.80 52.21 55.99
N ALA A 7 -20.02 51.76 56.92
CA ALA A 7 -19.79 52.29 58.29
C ALA A 7 -18.68 51.41 58.92
N ASP A 8 -17.81 51.73 59.76
CA ASP A 8 -17.36 52.81 60.58
C ASP A 8 -16.12 52.29 61.37
N ASN A 9 -15.17 53.12 61.55
CA ASN A 9 -13.97 52.92 62.41
C ASN A 9 -14.36 52.75 63.89
N THR A 10 -13.78 51.75 64.58
CA THR A 10 -13.46 51.85 66.01
C THR A 10 -12.16 51.08 66.29
N ALA A 11 -11.18 51.79 66.75
CA ALA A 11 -9.93 51.27 67.26
C ALA A 11 -10.12 50.56 68.61
N LEU A 12 -9.60 49.33 68.72
CA LEU A 12 -9.43 48.65 69.99
C LEU A 12 -7.98 48.18 70.10
N HIS A 13 -7.28 48.79 71.03
CA HIS A 13 -6.02 48.29 71.56
C HIS A 13 -6.25 46.89 72.15
N GLN A 14 -5.56 45.90 71.63
CA GLN A 14 -5.42 44.60 72.26
C GLN A 14 -3.97 44.30 72.60
N GLU A 15 -3.72 44.09 73.90
CA GLU A 15 -2.47 43.58 74.46
C GLU A 15 -2.09 42.26 73.80
N THR A 16 -0.87 42.09 73.41
CA THR A 16 -0.36 40.85 72.80
C THR A 16 -0.04 39.83 73.86
N ASP A 17 -0.80 38.74 73.94
CA ASP A 17 -0.63 37.55 74.74
C ASP A 17 0.79 36.95 74.61
N PRO A 18 1.51 36.70 75.72
CA PRO A 18 2.83 36.07 75.71
C PRO A 18 2.85 34.66 75.11
N ALA A 19 1.71 33.97 75.06
CA ALA A 19 1.57 32.64 74.43
C ALA A 19 1.74 32.74 72.85
N LEU A 20 1.27 33.83 72.27
CA LEU A 20 1.38 34.06 70.82
C LEU A 20 2.82 34.26 70.37
N LYS A 21 3.69 34.92 71.21
CA LYS A 21 5.13 35.09 70.91
C LYS A 21 5.91 33.78 70.96
N ARG A 22 5.48 32.79 71.81
CA ARG A 22 6.11 31.46 71.84
C ARG A 22 5.70 30.62 70.63
N LEU A 23 4.46 30.77 70.15
CA LEU A 23 3.98 30.06 68.95
C LEU A 23 4.67 30.53 67.67
N VAL A 24 4.95 31.83 67.56
CA VAL A 24 5.67 32.41 66.37
C VAL A 24 7.15 31.99 66.37
N VAL A 25 7.80 31.86 67.53
CA VAL A 25 9.21 31.40 67.59
C VAL A 25 9.31 29.88 67.27
N VAL A 26 8.34 29.07 67.72
CA VAL A 26 8.31 27.64 67.37
C VAL A 26 7.97 27.42 65.88
N ALA A 27 7.03 28.20 65.32
CA ALA A 27 6.72 28.16 63.90
C ALA A 27 7.92 28.65 63.01
N SER A 28 8.70 29.64 63.49
CA SER A 28 9.90 30.08 62.77
C SER A 28 11.06 29.08 62.87
N MET A 29 11.20 28.33 63.96
CA MET A 29 12.19 27.25 64.07
C MET A 29 11.78 26.00 63.27
N LEU A 30 10.46 25.68 63.15
CA LEU A 30 9.99 24.62 62.26
C LEU A 30 10.14 24.99 60.78
N ALA A 31 10.01 26.25 60.40
CA ALA A 31 10.21 26.73 59.04
C ALA A 31 11.72 26.76 58.62
N LEU A 32 12.64 26.80 59.59
CA LEU A 32 14.09 26.72 59.36
C LEU A 32 14.59 25.27 59.27
N LEU A 33 13.78 24.27 59.73
CA LEU A 33 14.07 22.84 59.55
C LEU A 33 13.45 22.28 58.25
N LEU A 34 12.51 23.00 57.64
CA LEU A 34 12.02 22.77 56.31
C LEU A 34 12.81 23.66 55.36
N GLY A 35 14.09 23.38 55.18
CA GLY A 35 14.86 23.93 54.08
C GLY A 35 14.06 23.70 52.78
N PRO A 36 14.13 24.61 51.77
CA PRO A 36 13.51 24.33 50.49
C PRO A 36 14.05 23.00 50.04
N ASN A 37 13.19 21.97 49.99
CA ASN A 37 13.46 20.87 49.12
C ASN A 37 13.58 21.46 47.72
N VAL A 38 14.77 21.94 47.40
CA VAL A 38 15.18 22.08 46.03
C VAL A 38 15.08 20.66 45.49
N SER A 39 13.95 20.31 44.90
CA SER A 39 13.87 19.16 44.05
C SER A 39 15.04 19.33 43.08
N ARG A 40 16.18 18.70 43.39
CA ARG A 40 17.19 18.46 42.39
C ARG A 40 16.40 17.89 41.23
N ALA A 41 16.31 18.58 40.15
CA ALA A 41 15.84 18.03 38.91
C ALA A 41 16.65 16.74 38.75
N GLN A 42 15.99 15.61 38.98
CA GLN A 42 16.64 14.31 38.91
C GLN A 42 17.04 14.20 37.43
N SER A 43 18.33 14.31 37.15
CA SER A 43 18.83 14.10 35.78
C SER A 43 18.37 12.72 35.36
N LEU A 44 17.86 12.60 34.13
CA LEU A 44 17.54 11.30 33.57
C LEU A 44 18.81 10.40 33.60
N PRO A 45 18.65 9.10 33.77
CA PRO A 45 19.76 8.15 33.67
C PRO A 45 20.38 8.21 32.26
N SER A 46 21.61 7.68 32.14
CA SER A 46 22.21 7.51 30.80
C SER A 46 21.48 6.43 30.02
N ILE A 47 21.51 6.53 28.70
CA ILE A 47 20.96 5.50 27.81
C ILE A 47 21.67 4.17 28.08
N GLU A 48 22.98 4.21 28.16
CA GLU A 48 23.87 3.05 28.34
C GLU A 48 23.54 2.29 29.64
N ASP A 49 23.29 3.00 30.74
CA ASP A 49 22.89 2.37 32.02
C ASP A 49 21.48 1.78 31.92
N THR A 50 20.56 2.45 31.24
CA THR A 50 19.16 2.02 31.11
C THR A 50 19.02 0.76 30.27
N VAL A 51 19.83 0.62 29.21
CA VAL A 51 19.77 -0.53 28.28
C VAL A 51 20.85 -1.58 28.54
N ALA A 52 21.58 -1.50 29.67
CA ALA A 52 22.72 -2.36 29.96
C ALA A 52 22.43 -3.88 29.91
N VAL A 53 21.17 -4.28 30.15
CA VAL A 53 20.71 -5.68 30.11
C VAL A 53 19.81 -5.98 28.89
N ALA A 54 19.63 -5.02 28.00
CA ALA A 54 18.79 -5.18 26.82
C ALA A 54 19.63 -5.59 25.60
N GLU A 55 19.02 -6.35 24.69
CA GLU A 55 19.63 -6.79 23.43
C GLU A 55 19.50 -5.67 22.38
N PRO A 56 20.61 -5.18 21.81
CA PRO A 56 20.55 -4.11 20.82
C PRO A 56 20.14 -4.64 19.44
N LEU A 57 19.30 -3.87 18.75
CA LEU A 57 18.96 -4.01 17.32
C LEU A 57 19.39 -2.72 16.64
N SER A 58 20.55 -2.73 15.99
CA SER A 58 21.16 -1.53 15.41
C SER A 58 20.95 -1.45 13.90
N GLY A 59 20.44 -0.32 13.42
CA GLY A 59 20.17 -0.04 12.01
C GLY A 59 19.92 1.46 11.79
N TYR A 60 18.92 1.80 10.97
CA TYR A 60 18.54 3.20 10.76
C TYR A 60 18.17 3.93 12.06
N PHE A 61 17.47 3.23 12.96
CA PHE A 61 17.31 3.58 14.36
C PHE A 61 17.86 2.46 15.23
N ASN A 62 18.27 2.78 16.45
CA ASN A 62 18.64 1.81 17.46
C ASN A 62 17.44 1.46 18.32
N LEU A 63 17.13 0.17 18.40
CA LEU A 63 16.17 -0.38 19.34
C LEU A 63 16.88 -1.27 20.35
N TYR A 64 16.28 -1.45 21.51
CA TYR A 64 16.81 -2.32 22.56
C TYR A 64 15.70 -3.16 23.16
N TRP A 65 15.81 -4.48 23.03
CA TRP A 65 14.85 -5.43 23.60
C TRP A 65 15.26 -5.87 24.99
N ASN A 66 14.42 -5.60 25.98
CA ASN A 66 14.62 -6.08 27.35
C ASN A 66 13.82 -7.37 27.57
N ASN A 67 14.49 -8.51 27.48
CA ASN A 67 13.89 -9.84 27.63
C ASN A 67 13.34 -10.12 29.05
N LEU A 68 13.78 -9.38 30.07
CA LEU A 68 13.29 -9.56 31.45
C LEU A 68 11.94 -8.85 31.68
N THR A 69 11.75 -7.70 31.05
CA THR A 69 10.55 -6.87 31.25
C THR A 69 9.58 -6.92 30.07
N GLY A 70 10.01 -7.42 28.92
CA GLY A 70 9.22 -7.41 27.69
C GLY A 70 9.08 -6.02 27.04
N GLN A 71 10.01 -5.11 27.35
CA GLN A 71 9.99 -3.74 26.84
C GLN A 71 10.87 -3.60 25.59
N MET A 72 10.38 -2.79 24.64
CA MET A 72 11.15 -2.36 23.47
C MET A 72 11.46 -0.87 23.63
N PHE A 73 12.71 -0.55 23.88
CA PHE A 73 13.18 0.83 23.90
C PHE A 73 13.58 1.27 22.51
N TRP A 74 13.31 2.54 22.23
CA TRP A 74 13.69 3.22 20.99
C TRP A 74 14.59 4.42 21.31
N GLU A 75 15.81 4.38 20.79
CA GLU A 75 16.76 5.50 20.85
C GLU A 75 16.57 6.40 19.62
N ILE A 76 16.46 7.68 19.87
CA ILE A 76 16.30 8.71 18.85
C ILE A 76 17.47 9.69 18.98
N ASP A 77 18.35 9.66 18.00
CA ASP A 77 19.57 10.46 17.93
C ASP A 77 19.38 11.78 17.16
N SER A 78 18.38 11.86 16.30
CA SER A 78 18.15 12.98 15.38
C SER A 78 16.78 13.60 15.60
N LEU A 79 16.66 14.46 16.61
CA LEU A 79 15.43 15.22 16.88
C LEU A 79 15.09 16.15 15.72
N ASN A 80 13.80 16.31 15.42
CA ASN A 80 13.22 17.09 14.33
C ASN A 80 13.64 16.66 12.91
N THR A 81 14.32 15.53 12.76
CA THR A 81 14.59 14.91 11.46
C THR A 81 13.37 14.07 11.05
N GLU A 82 12.98 14.19 9.79
CA GLU A 82 11.84 13.46 9.26
C GLU A 82 12.23 12.05 8.83
N PHE A 83 11.30 11.12 9.03
CA PHE A 83 11.37 9.74 8.57
C PHE A 83 9.98 9.25 8.16
N LEU A 84 9.91 8.15 7.42
CA LEU A 84 8.65 7.49 7.09
C LEU A 84 8.28 6.46 8.14
N TYR A 85 7.02 6.44 8.53
CA TYR A 85 6.41 5.38 9.31
C TYR A 85 5.32 4.72 8.48
N GLN A 86 5.46 3.41 8.26
CA GLN A 86 4.51 2.59 7.52
C GLN A 86 3.96 1.49 8.42
N VAL A 87 2.66 1.25 8.35
CA VAL A 87 2.02 0.10 9.02
C VAL A 87 1.54 -0.89 7.96
N SER A 88 1.75 -2.17 8.20
CA SER A 88 1.26 -3.23 7.33
C SER A 88 0.87 -4.49 8.12
N MET A 89 0.36 -5.50 7.42
CA MET A 89 0.03 -6.80 8.01
C MET A 89 1.06 -7.85 7.61
N ALA A 90 1.79 -8.40 8.57
CA ALA A 90 2.72 -9.50 8.33
C ALA A 90 1.99 -10.86 8.20
N SER A 91 0.83 -11.03 8.85
CA SER A 91 -0.07 -12.16 8.63
C SER A 91 -1.50 -11.67 8.41
N GLY A 92 -2.24 -12.36 7.54
CA GLY A 92 -3.63 -12.04 7.23
C GLY A 92 -4.64 -12.88 7.99
N LEU A 93 -5.89 -12.45 7.96
CA LEU A 93 -7.04 -13.22 8.47
C LEU A 93 -7.45 -14.35 7.51
N GLY A 94 -7.07 -14.27 6.22
CA GLY A 94 -7.44 -15.27 5.20
C GLY A 94 -8.88 -15.13 4.67
N SER A 95 -9.60 -14.07 5.04
CA SER A 95 -10.96 -13.77 4.59
C SER A 95 -10.95 -12.59 3.63
N ASN A 96 -11.12 -12.86 2.34
CA ASN A 96 -11.15 -11.79 1.34
C ASN A 96 -12.24 -10.72 1.58
N PRO A 97 -13.50 -11.06 1.97
CA PRO A 97 -14.52 -10.05 2.23
C PRO A 97 -14.19 -9.14 3.42
N VAL A 98 -13.42 -9.60 4.40
CA VAL A 98 -12.96 -8.78 5.53
C VAL A 98 -11.81 -7.87 5.10
N GLY A 99 -10.89 -8.37 4.27
CA GLY A 99 -9.84 -7.55 3.65
C GLY A 99 -8.65 -7.26 4.56
N ILE A 100 -8.32 -8.16 5.48
CA ILE A 100 -7.10 -8.11 6.29
C ILE A 100 -6.14 -9.16 5.76
N ASP A 101 -5.27 -8.75 4.86
CA ASP A 101 -4.40 -9.65 4.12
C ASP A 101 -2.92 -9.53 4.53
N ARG A 102 -2.17 -10.64 4.39
CA ARG A 102 -0.71 -10.62 4.49
C ARG A 102 -0.14 -9.64 3.46
N GLY A 103 0.79 -8.80 3.89
CA GLY A 103 1.47 -7.81 3.04
C GLY A 103 0.62 -6.57 2.72
N GLN A 104 -0.60 -6.46 3.26
CA GLN A 104 -1.44 -5.29 3.02
C GLN A 104 -0.85 -4.05 3.68
N LEU A 105 -0.48 -3.06 2.87
CA LEU A 105 -0.05 -1.75 3.34
C LEU A 105 -1.25 -0.96 3.89
N SER A 106 -0.99 -0.10 4.86
CA SER A 106 -1.94 0.84 5.44
C SER A 106 -1.37 2.25 5.37
N GLY A 107 -1.72 3.17 6.26
CA GLY A 107 -1.23 4.54 6.21
C GLY A 107 0.29 4.66 6.19
N THR A 108 0.79 5.53 5.32
CA THR A 108 2.18 5.98 5.27
C THR A 108 2.23 7.40 5.83
N TYR A 109 3.09 7.62 6.81
CA TYR A 109 3.19 8.88 7.54
C TYR A 109 4.62 9.42 7.48
N VAL A 110 4.80 10.69 7.12
CA VAL A 110 6.04 11.40 7.43
C VAL A 110 5.96 11.86 8.86
N LEU A 111 6.91 11.47 9.68
CA LEU A 111 6.98 11.81 11.10
C LEU A 111 8.30 12.48 11.44
N SER A 112 8.29 13.32 12.47
CA SER A 112 9.50 13.79 13.13
C SER A 112 9.34 13.69 14.64
N ALA A 113 10.45 13.47 15.36
CA ALA A 113 10.46 13.39 16.82
C ALA A 113 10.77 14.76 17.41
N LYS A 114 9.79 15.38 18.08
CA LYS A 114 9.92 16.69 18.72
C LYS A 114 9.92 16.58 20.24
N ARG A 115 11.00 17.05 20.88
CA ARG A 115 11.06 17.12 22.34
C ARG A 115 10.32 18.35 22.86
N VAL A 116 9.47 18.16 23.86
CA VAL A 116 8.77 19.22 24.60
C VAL A 116 8.89 18.92 26.11
N GLY A 117 9.89 19.51 26.74
CA GLY A 117 10.22 19.22 28.14
C GLY A 117 10.57 17.73 28.36
N PRO A 118 9.84 17.01 29.23
CA PRO A 118 10.08 15.58 29.48
C PRO A 118 9.42 14.67 28.45
N ARG A 119 8.66 15.22 27.50
CA ARG A 119 7.91 14.47 26.49
C ARG A 119 8.61 14.48 25.15
N LEU A 120 8.52 13.36 24.43
CA LEU A 120 8.85 13.23 23.02
C LEU A 120 7.57 12.99 22.22
N LEU A 121 7.28 13.86 21.26
CA LEU A 121 6.09 13.78 20.41
C LEU A 121 6.45 13.35 18.99
N LEU A 122 5.76 12.36 18.45
CA LEU A 122 5.82 12.03 17.03
C LEU A 122 4.86 12.95 16.27
N MET A 123 5.43 13.95 15.61
CA MET A 123 4.72 14.96 14.83
C MET A 123 4.56 14.53 13.39
N GLN A 124 3.34 14.67 12.87
CA GLN A 124 3.02 14.46 11.46
C GLN A 124 2.68 15.81 10.82
N PRO A 125 3.56 16.37 9.97
CA PRO A 125 3.26 17.56 9.18
C PRO A 125 2.14 17.32 8.18
N ASN A 126 1.43 18.38 7.81
CA ASN A 126 0.35 18.28 6.82
C ASN A 126 0.85 18.70 5.43
N TYR A 127 1.50 17.80 4.72
CA TYR A 127 2.08 18.04 3.40
C TYR A 127 1.08 18.20 2.26
N ARG A 128 -0.21 17.99 2.51
CA ARG A 128 -1.25 18.21 1.49
C ARG A 128 -1.50 19.68 1.19
N PHE A 129 -1.12 20.55 2.11
CA PHE A 129 -1.29 22.00 2.03
C PHE A 129 0.04 22.68 2.24
N ARG A 130 0.49 23.46 1.27
CA ARG A 130 1.76 24.18 1.34
C ARG A 130 1.74 25.50 0.60
N ALA A 131 2.79 26.30 0.77
CA ALA A 131 3.15 27.41 -0.09
C ALA A 131 4.57 27.18 -0.60
N SER A 132 4.74 26.99 -1.91
CA SER A 132 6.05 26.89 -2.58
C SER A 132 6.64 28.29 -2.81
N SER A 133 6.70 29.08 -1.75
CA SER A 133 7.11 30.48 -1.75
C SER A 133 8.46 30.65 -1.05
N THR A 134 9.24 31.65 -1.47
CA THR A 134 10.44 32.09 -0.77
C THR A 134 10.13 32.93 0.47
N ASN A 135 8.88 33.40 0.61
CA ASN A 135 8.43 34.19 1.75
C ASN A 135 8.10 33.25 2.93
N GLU A 136 8.88 33.33 4.00
CA GLU A 136 8.72 32.55 5.22
C GLU A 136 7.35 32.75 5.89
N LEU A 137 6.85 34.00 5.91
CA LEU A 137 5.58 34.34 6.55
C LEU A 137 4.40 33.75 5.79
N GLU A 138 4.50 33.61 4.48
CA GLU A 138 3.49 32.95 3.64
C GLU A 138 3.47 31.44 3.91
N ARG A 139 4.63 30.79 3.97
CA ARG A 139 4.73 29.38 4.37
C ARG A 139 4.15 29.15 5.76
N GLN A 140 4.52 30.01 6.73
CA GLN A 140 4.00 29.92 8.10
C GLN A 140 2.47 30.10 8.13
N ALA A 141 1.91 31.06 7.39
CA ALA A 141 0.47 31.30 7.33
C ALA A 141 -0.30 30.06 6.85
N VAL A 142 0.24 29.31 5.88
CA VAL A 142 -0.36 28.04 5.43
C VAL A 142 -0.22 26.97 6.51
N GLN A 143 0.95 26.82 7.13
CA GLN A 143 1.16 25.86 8.22
C GLN A 143 0.23 26.09 9.40
N ASP A 144 0.01 27.37 9.78
CA ASP A 144 -0.89 27.75 10.88
C ASP A 144 -2.38 27.53 10.52
N SER A 145 -2.69 27.50 9.22
CA SER A 145 -4.07 27.26 8.73
C SER A 145 -4.45 25.79 8.67
N PHE A 146 -3.48 24.88 8.57
CA PHE A 146 -3.72 23.44 8.39
C PHE A 146 -2.98 22.63 9.45
N ALA A 147 -3.73 22.16 10.45
CA ALA A 147 -3.17 21.54 11.64
C ALA A 147 -2.29 20.31 11.30
N PRO A 148 -1.10 20.20 11.90
CA PRO A 148 -0.36 18.95 12.01
C PRO A 148 -1.07 17.99 12.98
N SER A 149 -0.64 16.72 12.99
CA SER A 149 -1.11 15.74 13.96
C SER A 149 0.03 15.30 14.88
N VAL A 150 -0.31 14.94 16.12
CA VAL A 150 0.58 14.21 17.00
C VAL A 150 0.13 12.74 16.99
N LEU A 151 0.92 11.87 16.34
CA LEU A 151 0.59 10.46 16.23
C LEU A 151 0.75 9.73 17.56
N TRP A 152 1.76 10.10 18.36
CA TRP A 152 2.05 9.50 19.66
C TRP A 152 2.88 10.44 20.54
N GLY A 153 2.85 10.21 21.85
CA GLY A 153 3.67 10.92 22.82
C GLY A 153 4.29 9.97 23.83
N PHE A 154 5.60 10.04 23.97
CA PHE A 154 6.38 9.24 24.92
C PHE A 154 6.85 10.09 26.10
N ASP A 155 7.09 9.45 27.24
CA ASP A 155 7.96 9.99 28.26
C ASP A 155 9.41 9.62 27.97
N ILE A 156 10.32 10.58 28.08
CA ILE A 156 11.75 10.32 27.92
C ILE A 156 12.25 9.62 29.17
N VAL A 157 12.79 8.40 29.02
CA VAL A 157 13.23 7.56 30.14
C VAL A 157 14.72 7.67 30.43
N ALA A 158 15.52 8.02 29.40
CA ALA A 158 16.96 8.25 29.54
C ALA A 158 17.46 9.24 28.48
N GLU A 159 18.63 9.85 28.71
CA GLU A 159 19.30 10.71 27.73
C GLU A 159 20.81 10.65 27.85
N THR A 160 21.51 10.71 26.71
CA THR A 160 22.96 10.81 26.62
C THR A 160 23.36 11.65 25.42
N GLU A 161 24.12 12.75 25.63
CA GLU A 161 24.72 13.59 24.56
C GLU A 161 23.69 14.05 23.49
N GLY A 162 22.48 14.44 23.93
CA GLY A 162 21.43 14.92 23.04
C GLY A 162 20.56 13.83 22.40
N ARG A 163 20.94 12.55 22.53
CA ARG A 163 20.13 11.39 22.17
C ARG A 163 19.12 11.14 23.30
N VAL A 164 17.92 10.70 22.95
CA VAL A 164 16.86 10.40 23.90
C VAL A 164 16.41 8.94 23.74
N LEU A 165 16.07 8.31 24.87
CA LEU A 165 15.51 6.98 24.91
C LEU A 165 14.05 7.03 25.39
N VAL A 166 13.18 6.30 24.73
CA VAL A 166 11.78 6.14 25.11
C VAL A 166 11.41 4.66 25.21
N ASP A 167 10.44 4.32 26.07
CA ASP A 167 9.77 3.03 26.01
C ASP A 167 8.70 3.08 24.90
N ALA A 168 8.93 2.34 23.83
CA ALA A 168 8.06 2.30 22.66
C ALA A 168 7.11 1.07 22.66
N SER A 169 7.05 0.32 23.76
CA SER A 169 6.29 -0.93 23.82
C SER A 169 4.81 -0.71 23.47
N ASP A 170 4.14 0.24 24.13
CA ASP A 170 2.73 0.53 23.89
C ASP A 170 2.47 1.10 22.49
N PHE A 171 3.44 1.82 21.92
CA PHE A 171 3.34 2.36 20.57
C PHE A 171 3.29 1.25 19.54
N PHE A 172 4.08 0.20 19.68
CA PHE A 172 4.11 -0.92 18.73
C PHE A 172 3.02 -1.96 19.02
N LEU A 173 2.61 -2.14 20.27
CA LEU A 173 1.59 -3.13 20.67
C LEU A 173 0.14 -2.62 20.51
N ARG A 174 -0.07 -1.43 19.95
CA ARG A 174 -1.43 -0.93 19.67
C ARG A 174 -2.00 -1.51 18.38
N ASP A 175 -3.32 -1.48 18.19
CA ASP A 175 -4.00 -1.74 16.90
C ASP A 175 -3.77 -0.57 15.93
N ALA A 176 -2.55 -0.47 15.40
CA ALA A 176 -2.17 0.62 14.49
C ALA A 176 -2.78 0.46 13.08
N ARG A 177 -3.19 -0.77 12.71
CA ARG A 177 -3.83 -1.10 11.43
C ARG A 177 -5.34 -0.87 11.44
N ASP A 178 -5.93 -0.60 12.60
CA ASP A 178 -7.38 -0.54 12.79
C ASP A 178 -8.07 -1.85 12.37
N VAL A 179 -7.54 -2.96 12.87
CA VAL A 179 -8.12 -4.30 12.66
C VAL A 179 -9.53 -4.35 13.24
N THR A 180 -9.71 -3.79 14.43
CA THR A 180 -10.99 -3.76 15.14
C THR A 180 -12.05 -3.00 14.37
N GLY A 181 -11.75 -1.80 13.88
CA GLY A 181 -12.63 -0.99 13.04
C GLY A 181 -12.90 -1.65 11.68
N THR A 182 -11.88 -2.24 11.06
CA THR A 182 -12.02 -2.95 9.79
C THR A 182 -13.02 -4.10 9.88
N ILE A 183 -12.94 -4.93 10.92
CA ILE A 183 -13.85 -6.07 11.15
C ILE A 183 -15.28 -5.56 11.44
N ALA A 184 -15.41 -4.56 12.30
CA ALA A 184 -16.69 -3.96 12.66
C ALA A 184 -17.41 -3.34 11.45
N ASN A 185 -16.68 -2.57 10.61
CA ASN A 185 -17.21 -1.95 9.39
C ASN A 185 -17.68 -2.98 8.34
N ARG A 186 -17.22 -4.22 8.44
CA ARG A 186 -17.69 -5.35 7.61
C ARG A 186 -18.83 -6.13 8.26
N GLY A 187 -19.36 -5.68 9.39
CA GLY A 187 -20.44 -6.36 10.13
C GLY A 187 -20.03 -7.73 10.68
N GLN A 188 -18.74 -7.89 11.01
CA GLN A 188 -18.18 -9.17 11.46
C GLN A 188 -17.94 -9.22 12.97
N GLY A 189 -18.66 -8.43 13.74
CA GLY A 189 -18.63 -8.37 15.19
C GLY A 189 -17.69 -7.28 15.73
N HIS A 190 -17.70 -7.12 17.06
CA HIS A 190 -16.91 -6.13 17.77
C HIS A 190 -15.73 -6.83 18.47
N PHE A 191 -14.53 -6.49 18.02
CA PHE A 191 -13.31 -7.02 18.59
C PHE A 191 -12.61 -5.97 19.44
N THR A 192 -11.91 -6.42 20.48
CA THR A 192 -11.04 -5.57 21.31
C THR A 192 -9.66 -6.20 21.40
N LEU A 193 -8.63 -5.36 21.39
CA LEU A 193 -7.26 -5.79 21.59
C LEU A 193 -7.07 -6.32 23.01
N ASP A 194 -6.55 -7.53 23.14
CA ASP A 194 -6.16 -8.16 24.40
C ASP A 194 -4.66 -8.02 24.60
N VAL A 195 -4.25 -7.00 25.32
CA VAL A 195 -2.83 -6.68 25.55
C VAL A 195 -2.11 -7.81 26.29
N ASN A 196 -2.79 -8.52 27.20
CA ASN A 196 -2.18 -9.62 27.97
C ASN A 196 -1.86 -10.85 27.11
N ARG A 197 -2.46 -10.97 25.92
CA ARG A 197 -2.19 -12.03 24.95
C ARG A 197 -1.54 -11.50 23.67
N SER A 198 -0.90 -10.33 23.77
CA SER A 198 -0.16 -9.69 22.68
C SER A 198 1.31 -9.55 23.07
N ALA A 199 2.21 -9.62 22.11
CA ALA A 199 3.65 -9.58 22.34
C ALA A 199 4.42 -9.12 21.09
N PHE A 200 5.69 -8.81 21.24
CA PHE A 200 6.62 -8.65 20.11
C PHE A 200 6.89 -10.00 19.46
N TYR A 201 7.00 -10.00 18.14
CA TYR A 201 7.42 -11.16 17.35
C TYR A 201 8.88 -10.98 16.91
N LEU A 202 9.79 -11.39 17.79
CA LEU A 202 11.21 -11.07 17.68
C LEU A 202 11.90 -11.73 16.47
N ASP A 203 11.41 -12.90 16.03
CA ASP A 203 11.98 -13.61 14.87
C ASP A 203 12.01 -12.77 13.60
N ASN A 204 11.07 -11.83 13.48
CA ASN A 204 10.94 -10.92 12.34
C ASN A 204 11.11 -9.44 12.70
N THR A 205 11.50 -9.13 13.93
CA THR A 205 11.89 -7.77 14.32
C THR A 205 13.36 -7.60 13.97
N LYS A 206 13.66 -6.69 13.02
CA LYS A 206 14.97 -6.57 12.38
C LYS A 206 15.34 -5.12 12.14
N ALA A 207 16.64 -4.86 12.09
CA ALA A 207 17.19 -3.56 11.77
C ALA A 207 18.07 -3.63 10.52
N PHE A 208 17.87 -2.68 9.60
CA PHE A 208 18.61 -2.54 8.35
C PHE A 208 19.21 -1.13 8.27
N PRO A 209 20.16 -0.87 7.35
CA PRO A 209 20.79 0.45 7.23
C PRO A 209 19.83 1.60 6.92
N GLU A 210 18.70 1.33 6.25
CA GLU A 210 17.74 2.33 5.80
C GLU A 210 16.35 2.16 6.40
N ASN A 211 16.12 1.09 7.16
CA ASN A 211 14.85 0.86 7.85
C ASN A 211 15.00 0.00 9.11
N VAL A 212 14.01 0.09 9.98
CA VAL A 212 13.84 -0.79 11.13
C VAL A 212 12.44 -1.37 11.08
N GLU A 213 12.33 -2.67 11.26
CA GLU A 213 11.12 -3.44 11.09
C GLU A 213 10.74 -4.10 12.40
N ILE A 214 9.58 -3.74 12.94
CA ILE A 214 9.07 -4.27 14.21
C ILE A 214 7.79 -5.06 13.93
N GLU A 215 7.79 -6.33 14.28
CA GLU A 215 6.62 -7.19 14.13
C GLU A 215 6.02 -7.50 15.49
N THR A 216 4.69 -7.37 15.60
CA THR A 216 3.93 -7.62 16.83
C THR A 216 2.85 -8.65 16.59
N LEU A 217 2.65 -9.49 17.58
CA LEU A 217 1.61 -10.52 17.68
C LEU A 217 0.47 -9.93 18.49
N LEU A 218 -0.61 -9.52 17.81
CA LEU A 218 -1.75 -8.87 18.45
C LEU A 218 -2.95 -9.82 18.50
N THR A 219 -3.49 -10.03 19.68
CA THR A 219 -4.68 -10.86 19.90
C THR A 219 -5.90 -9.99 20.10
N PHE A 220 -6.94 -10.27 19.33
CA PHE A 220 -8.23 -9.58 19.40
C PHE A 220 -9.32 -10.56 19.83
N THR A 221 -10.21 -10.12 20.72
CA THR A 221 -11.27 -10.95 21.30
C THR A 221 -12.64 -10.36 21.06
N SER A 222 -13.62 -11.24 20.86
CA SER A 222 -15.02 -10.88 20.65
C SER A 222 -15.95 -11.91 21.27
N SER A 223 -17.13 -11.46 21.74
CA SER A 223 -18.23 -12.33 22.13
C SER A 223 -19.26 -12.54 21.01
N ASP A 224 -19.17 -11.76 19.91
CA ASP A 224 -20.11 -11.74 18.80
C ASP A 224 -19.44 -11.85 17.41
N PRO A 225 -18.47 -12.77 17.19
CA PRO A 225 -17.76 -12.85 15.92
C PRO A 225 -18.68 -13.23 14.77
N GLY A 226 -18.52 -12.55 13.62
CA GLY A 226 -19.26 -12.84 12.41
C GLY A 226 -18.79 -14.11 11.68
N THR A 227 -19.63 -14.61 10.79
CA THR A 227 -19.41 -15.88 10.09
C THR A 227 -18.16 -15.91 9.20
N LEU A 228 -17.77 -14.76 8.64
CA LEU A 228 -16.56 -14.65 7.81
C LEU A 228 -15.28 -14.80 8.63
N VAL A 229 -15.28 -14.30 9.86
CA VAL A 229 -14.17 -14.50 10.81
C VAL A 229 -14.16 -15.93 11.31
N TYR A 230 -15.33 -16.42 11.74
CA TYR A 230 -15.48 -17.78 12.26
C TYR A 230 -15.03 -18.84 11.25
N GLY A 231 -15.27 -18.59 9.96
CA GLY A 231 -14.97 -19.53 8.89
C GLY A 231 -13.50 -19.66 8.52
N VAL A 232 -12.62 -18.79 9.03
CA VAL A 232 -11.18 -18.76 8.68
C VAL A 232 -10.28 -18.84 9.90
N ALA A 233 -10.71 -18.34 11.07
CA ALA A 233 -9.94 -18.34 12.28
C ALA A 233 -9.95 -19.71 12.98
N ALA A 234 -8.87 -20.08 13.64
CA ALA A 234 -8.81 -21.27 14.50
C ALA A 234 -9.82 -21.18 15.65
N ASN A 235 -10.06 -19.97 16.15
CA ASN A 235 -11.09 -19.65 17.13
C ASN A 235 -11.69 -18.29 16.77
N GLY A 236 -12.97 -18.26 16.36
CA GLY A 236 -13.64 -17.03 15.95
C GLY A 236 -13.74 -15.97 17.06
N ASN A 237 -13.80 -16.38 18.33
CA ASN A 237 -13.84 -15.48 19.47
C ASN A 237 -12.47 -14.89 19.87
N SER A 238 -11.38 -15.42 19.30
CA SER A 238 -10.01 -15.00 19.62
C SER A 238 -9.13 -15.17 18.40
N ILE A 239 -8.84 -14.08 17.71
CA ILE A 239 -7.96 -14.08 16.54
C ILE A 239 -6.63 -13.43 16.90
N THR A 240 -5.54 -14.00 16.40
CA THR A 240 -4.20 -13.45 16.58
C THR A 240 -3.58 -13.16 15.22
N LEU A 241 -3.16 -11.92 15.01
CA LEU A 241 -2.58 -11.43 13.76
C LEU A 241 -1.21 -10.85 14.02
N ARG A 242 -0.34 -10.89 13.01
CA ARG A 242 0.94 -10.18 13.07
C ARG A 242 0.82 -8.85 12.34
N GLN A 243 1.00 -7.78 13.10
CA GLN A 243 1.09 -6.41 12.60
C GLN A 243 2.56 -6.03 12.43
N HIS A 244 2.84 -5.24 11.43
CA HIS A 244 4.17 -4.85 11.06
C HIS A 244 4.30 -3.33 11.05
N HIS A 245 5.35 -2.81 11.68
CA HIS A 245 5.71 -1.41 11.72
C HIS A 245 7.08 -1.21 11.06
N SER A 246 7.14 -0.31 10.11
CA SER A 246 8.37 0.05 9.40
C SER A 246 8.72 1.50 9.71
N LEU A 247 9.92 1.74 10.23
CA LEU A 247 10.53 3.05 10.41
C LEU A 247 11.57 3.20 9.30
N VAL A 248 11.33 4.05 8.32
CA VAL A 248 12.09 4.11 7.08
C VAL A 248 12.76 5.47 6.91
N LYS A 249 14.03 5.46 6.54
CA LYS A 249 14.77 6.63 6.15
C LYS A 249 14.14 7.27 4.91
N LEU A 250 13.88 8.56 4.95
CA LEU A 250 13.46 9.30 3.77
C LEU A 250 14.60 9.42 2.75
N PRO A 251 14.28 9.40 1.44
CA PRO A 251 15.25 9.72 0.41
C PRO A 251 15.84 11.12 0.57
N ASP A 252 16.94 11.38 -0.11
CA ASP A 252 17.50 12.71 -0.21
C ASP A 252 16.61 13.68 -1.04
N ASP A 253 16.87 14.98 -0.96
CA ASP A 253 16.08 16.01 -1.63
C ASP A 253 16.45 16.22 -3.12
N ASN A 254 17.20 15.29 -3.75
CA ASN A 254 17.64 15.41 -5.15
C ASN A 254 16.61 14.85 -6.15
N PHE A 255 15.53 14.24 -5.68
CA PHE A 255 14.49 13.72 -6.56
C PHE A 255 13.80 14.84 -7.33
N LYS A 256 13.78 14.73 -8.66
CA LYS A 256 13.09 15.69 -9.53
C LYS A 256 11.62 15.31 -9.63
N ILE A 257 10.77 16.13 -9.06
CA ILE A 257 9.31 15.95 -9.19
C ILE A 257 8.88 16.12 -10.65
N ARG A 258 7.83 15.41 -11.05
CA ARG A 258 7.16 15.57 -12.35
C ARG A 258 5.67 15.79 -12.14
N LEU A 259 5.09 16.73 -12.89
CA LEU A 259 3.68 17.02 -12.81
C LEU A 259 2.88 15.98 -13.62
N ALA A 260 1.73 15.60 -13.08
CA ALA A 260 0.82 14.69 -13.76
C ALA A 260 -0.06 15.43 -14.77
N ASP A 261 -0.29 14.81 -15.92
CA ASP A 261 -1.29 15.25 -16.91
C ASP A 261 -2.52 14.32 -16.81
N PRO A 262 -3.75 14.86 -16.66
CA PRO A 262 -4.94 14.03 -16.53
C PRO A 262 -5.26 13.19 -17.77
N ARG A 263 -4.66 13.49 -18.94
CA ARG A 263 -4.80 12.73 -20.18
C ARG A 263 -3.89 11.50 -20.23
N ILE A 264 -2.86 11.48 -19.37
CA ILE A 264 -1.99 10.32 -19.15
C ILE A 264 -2.21 9.86 -17.70
N GLY A 265 -2.70 8.65 -17.51
CA GLY A 265 -3.01 8.12 -16.20
C GLY A 265 -1.78 7.87 -15.34
N THR A 266 -1.61 8.68 -14.31
CA THR A 266 -0.59 8.46 -13.27
C THR A 266 -1.20 8.66 -11.89
N ASN A 267 -0.79 7.83 -10.93
CA ASN A 267 -1.05 8.04 -9.52
C ASN A 267 0.05 8.92 -8.91
N GLY A 268 -0.23 9.52 -7.76
CA GLY A 268 0.76 10.26 -6.98
C GLY A 268 0.12 11.21 -5.98
N PRO A 269 0.92 11.90 -5.17
CA PRO A 269 0.43 12.86 -4.21
C PRO A 269 -0.28 14.03 -4.90
N THR A 270 -1.38 14.44 -4.29
CA THR A 270 -2.09 15.67 -4.66
C THR A 270 -1.87 16.70 -3.56
N ILE A 271 -1.43 17.88 -3.95
CA ILE A 271 -1.02 18.97 -3.07
C ILE A 271 -1.84 20.19 -3.44
N GLN A 272 -2.22 21.00 -2.46
CA GLN A 272 -2.77 22.33 -2.66
C GLN A 272 -1.68 23.35 -2.33
N ASP A 273 -1.24 24.11 -3.34
CA ASP A 273 -0.19 25.13 -3.19
C ASP A 273 -0.79 26.53 -3.17
N TYR A 274 -0.79 27.15 -2.00
CA TYR A 274 -1.40 28.45 -1.77
C TYR A 274 -0.55 29.63 -2.27
N SER A 275 0.64 29.36 -2.82
CA SER A 275 1.46 30.36 -3.50
C SER A 275 1.20 30.46 -5.01
N THR A 276 0.34 29.60 -5.54
CA THR A 276 -0.07 29.61 -6.95
C THR A 276 -0.78 30.93 -7.28
N ALA A 277 -0.61 31.42 -8.52
CA ALA A 277 -1.27 32.64 -8.98
C ALA A 277 -2.80 32.50 -8.92
N ILE A 278 -3.50 33.64 -8.73
CA ILE A 278 -4.95 33.63 -8.45
C ILE A 278 -5.80 33.11 -9.62
N ASP A 279 -5.26 33.08 -10.83
CA ASP A 279 -5.87 32.60 -12.08
C ASP A 279 -5.39 31.20 -12.48
N GLU A 280 -4.55 30.55 -11.65
CA GLU A 280 -4.05 29.18 -11.86
C GLU A 280 -4.70 28.19 -10.89
N ASP A 281 -4.64 26.90 -11.23
CA ASP A 281 -5.18 25.83 -10.38
C ASP A 281 -4.35 25.70 -9.09
N LEU A 282 -5.03 25.75 -7.97
CA LEU A 282 -4.43 25.53 -6.65
C LEU A 282 -3.91 24.10 -6.47
N GLN A 283 -4.51 23.14 -7.18
CA GLN A 283 -4.22 21.72 -7.03
C GLN A 283 -3.10 21.28 -7.96
N ILE A 284 -2.00 20.83 -7.37
CA ILE A 284 -0.86 20.24 -8.07
C ILE A 284 -0.90 18.72 -7.87
N ARG A 285 -0.85 17.96 -8.96
CA ARG A 285 -0.76 16.50 -8.96
C ARG A 285 0.63 16.08 -9.39
N LEU A 286 1.29 15.27 -8.56
CA LEU A 286 2.62 14.75 -8.83
C LEU A 286 2.53 13.34 -9.43
N VAL A 287 3.48 12.99 -10.29
CA VAL A 287 3.67 11.62 -10.77
C VAL A 287 4.37 10.82 -9.69
N ALA A 288 3.77 9.71 -9.24
CA ALA A 288 4.50 8.74 -8.42
C ALA A 288 5.39 7.90 -9.33
N ARG A 289 6.70 7.85 -9.02
CA ARG A 289 7.66 7.06 -9.79
C ARG A 289 8.91 6.72 -8.99
N HIS A 290 9.58 5.63 -9.34
CA HIS A 290 10.91 5.34 -8.83
C HIS A 290 11.92 6.37 -9.33
N ARG A 291 12.98 6.60 -8.55
CA ARG A 291 14.15 7.32 -9.04
C ARG A 291 14.83 6.48 -10.12
N LEU A 292 14.97 7.05 -11.31
CA LEU A 292 15.61 6.39 -12.43
C LEU A 292 16.34 7.44 -13.27
N GLU A 293 17.65 7.30 -13.39
CA GLU A 293 18.52 8.23 -14.10
C GLU A 293 19.42 7.49 -15.08
N LYS A 294 19.63 8.06 -16.26
CA LYS A 294 20.57 7.51 -17.26
C LYS A 294 22.01 7.68 -16.79
N LYS A 295 22.86 6.68 -16.97
CA LYS A 295 24.32 6.82 -16.78
C LYS A 295 24.91 7.90 -17.69
N ASP A 296 24.43 7.98 -18.94
CA ASP A 296 24.74 9.08 -19.86
C ASP A 296 23.45 9.87 -20.15
N PRO A 297 23.27 11.04 -19.50
CA PRO A 297 22.07 11.84 -19.69
C PRO A 297 21.92 12.47 -21.07
N ASN A 298 22.99 12.47 -21.91
CA ASN A 298 22.96 12.99 -23.27
C ASN A 298 22.65 11.91 -24.31
N ALA A 299 22.72 10.64 -23.94
CA ALA A 299 22.44 9.55 -24.85
C ALA A 299 20.92 9.36 -25.05
N ALA A 300 20.49 9.13 -26.28
CA ALA A 300 19.10 8.76 -26.57
C ALA A 300 18.71 7.48 -25.81
N ARG A 301 19.62 6.50 -25.72
CA ARG A 301 19.46 5.27 -24.94
C ARG A 301 20.68 5.04 -24.05
N SER A 302 20.44 4.73 -22.78
CA SER A 302 21.49 4.46 -21.79
C SER A 302 21.04 3.42 -20.78
N GLU A 303 21.97 2.68 -20.19
CA GLU A 303 21.69 1.96 -18.95
C GLU A 303 21.35 2.96 -17.83
N PRO A 304 20.53 2.57 -16.86
CA PRO A 304 20.29 3.39 -15.67
C PRO A 304 21.49 3.38 -14.73
N VAL A 305 21.63 4.41 -13.90
CA VAL A 305 22.58 4.44 -12.78
C VAL A 305 22.29 3.26 -11.86
N GLU A 306 21.03 3.08 -11.51
CA GLU A 306 20.51 1.96 -10.72
C GLU A 306 19.22 1.43 -11.37
N PRO A 307 19.10 0.12 -11.65
CA PRO A 307 17.89 -0.46 -12.22
C PRO A 307 16.81 -0.63 -11.16
N ILE A 308 15.55 -0.56 -11.58
CA ILE A 308 14.40 -0.95 -10.78
C ILE A 308 14.32 -2.48 -10.77
N VAL A 309 14.48 -3.10 -9.60
CA VAL A 309 14.47 -4.57 -9.48
C VAL A 309 13.32 -5.01 -8.59
N TYR A 310 12.49 -5.92 -9.09
CA TYR A 310 11.45 -6.60 -8.32
C TYR A 310 11.86 -8.03 -8.02
N TYR A 311 11.41 -8.53 -6.85
CA TYR A 311 11.75 -9.86 -6.39
C TYR A 311 10.49 -10.66 -6.09
N VAL A 312 10.41 -11.88 -6.65
CA VAL A 312 9.31 -12.81 -6.36
C VAL A 312 9.62 -13.57 -5.07
N ASP A 313 8.60 -13.68 -4.20
CA ASP A 313 8.64 -14.44 -2.95
C ASP A 313 9.09 -15.89 -3.24
N SER A 314 10.14 -16.34 -2.55
CA SER A 314 10.72 -17.68 -2.70
C SER A 314 9.71 -18.81 -2.41
N GLY A 315 8.66 -18.54 -1.61
CA GLY A 315 7.58 -19.47 -1.32
C GLY A 315 6.58 -19.67 -2.47
N THR A 316 6.74 -18.99 -3.61
CA THR A 316 5.89 -19.15 -4.77
C THR A 316 6.22 -20.45 -5.51
N PRO A 317 5.25 -21.37 -5.74
CA PRO A 317 5.53 -22.65 -6.41
C PRO A 317 5.67 -22.48 -7.93
N GLU A 318 6.38 -23.43 -8.58
CA GLU A 318 6.35 -23.59 -10.04
C GLU A 318 5.02 -24.24 -10.49
N PRO A 319 4.51 -23.93 -11.70
CA PRO A 319 5.03 -23.00 -12.72
C PRO A 319 4.65 -21.53 -12.51
N ILE A 320 4.03 -21.21 -11.40
CA ILE A 320 3.49 -19.87 -11.10
C ILE A 320 4.61 -18.85 -10.96
N LYS A 321 5.70 -19.20 -10.26
CA LYS A 321 6.85 -18.33 -10.08
C LYS A 321 7.42 -17.86 -11.42
N SER A 322 7.64 -18.80 -12.34
CA SER A 322 8.12 -18.49 -13.69
C SER A 322 7.15 -17.56 -14.44
N ALA A 323 5.84 -17.80 -14.34
CA ALA A 323 4.83 -16.95 -14.97
C ALA A 323 4.80 -15.53 -14.38
N LEU A 324 4.96 -15.39 -13.05
CA LEU A 324 5.02 -14.08 -12.39
C LEU A 324 6.24 -13.28 -12.82
N ILE A 325 7.42 -13.92 -12.89
CA ILE A 325 8.66 -13.30 -13.34
C ILE A 325 8.53 -12.85 -14.80
N GLU A 326 8.03 -13.72 -15.66
CA GLU A 326 7.85 -13.42 -17.08
C GLU A 326 6.91 -12.22 -17.29
N GLY A 327 5.70 -12.28 -16.72
CA GLY A 327 4.70 -11.23 -16.90
C GLY A 327 5.15 -9.87 -16.36
N ALA A 328 5.71 -9.82 -15.14
CA ALA A 328 6.26 -8.60 -14.57
C ALA A 328 7.43 -8.05 -15.41
N SER A 329 8.26 -8.92 -15.99
CA SER A 329 9.41 -8.51 -16.82
C SER A 329 9.00 -7.78 -18.11
N TRP A 330 7.75 -7.88 -18.55
CA TRP A 330 7.28 -7.16 -19.74
C TRP A 330 7.44 -5.65 -19.62
N TRP A 331 7.40 -5.09 -18.40
CA TRP A 331 7.62 -3.66 -18.17
C TRP A 331 8.96 -3.17 -18.70
N ASN A 332 10.00 -4.03 -18.81
CA ASN A 332 11.26 -3.63 -19.43
C ASN A 332 11.09 -3.13 -20.88
N GLN A 333 10.06 -3.59 -21.61
CA GLN A 333 9.73 -3.10 -22.96
C GLN A 333 9.31 -1.62 -22.93
N ALA A 334 8.59 -1.20 -21.89
CA ALA A 334 8.16 0.19 -21.74
C ALA A 334 9.32 1.11 -21.32
N PHE A 335 10.20 0.63 -20.45
CA PHE A 335 11.42 1.37 -20.09
C PHE A 335 12.41 1.47 -21.25
N ASP A 336 12.49 0.43 -22.10
CA ASP A 336 13.27 0.49 -23.35
C ASP A 336 12.73 1.55 -24.30
N ALA A 337 11.40 1.65 -24.43
CA ALA A 337 10.76 2.72 -25.22
C ALA A 337 11.01 4.12 -24.64
N ALA A 338 11.22 4.25 -23.31
CA ALA A 338 11.60 5.49 -22.64
C ALA A 338 13.12 5.79 -22.72
N GLY A 339 13.87 5.01 -23.49
CA GLY A 339 15.30 5.21 -23.72
C GLY A 339 16.21 4.63 -22.62
N PHE A 340 15.73 3.66 -21.84
CA PHE A 340 16.54 2.98 -20.82
C PHE A 340 16.85 1.54 -21.23
N ILE A 341 18.11 1.12 -21.14
CA ILE A 341 18.57 -0.22 -21.47
C ILE A 341 18.56 -1.06 -20.19
N ASN A 342 17.75 -2.14 -20.18
CA ASN A 342 17.71 -3.10 -19.06
C ASN A 342 17.42 -2.46 -17.69
N ALA A 343 16.55 -1.45 -17.66
CA ALA A 343 16.27 -0.66 -16.47
C ALA A 343 15.25 -1.30 -15.52
N PHE A 344 14.42 -2.21 -16.01
CA PHE A 344 13.46 -2.93 -15.20
C PHE A 344 13.76 -4.43 -15.22
N GLN A 345 13.93 -5.02 -14.04
CA GLN A 345 14.33 -6.42 -13.89
C GLN A 345 13.45 -7.12 -12.86
N VAL A 346 13.15 -8.39 -13.09
CA VAL A 346 12.43 -9.24 -12.13
C VAL A 346 13.25 -10.49 -11.84
N LYS A 347 13.41 -10.81 -10.57
CA LYS A 347 14.27 -11.92 -10.11
C LYS A 347 13.58 -12.69 -8.97
N GLU A 348 14.07 -13.86 -8.68
CA GLU A 348 13.79 -14.50 -7.40
C GLU A 348 14.61 -13.81 -6.29
N LEU A 349 14.04 -13.71 -5.09
CA LEU A 349 14.75 -13.10 -3.96
C LEU A 349 16.01 -13.94 -3.65
N PRO A 350 17.20 -13.32 -3.62
CA PRO A 350 18.45 -14.05 -3.40
C PRO A 350 18.46 -14.78 -2.06
N PRO A 351 19.11 -15.96 -1.97
CA PRO A 351 19.30 -16.63 -0.69
C PRO A 351 19.97 -15.71 0.34
N GLY A 352 19.39 -15.61 1.53
CA GLY A 352 19.89 -14.75 2.62
C GLY A 352 19.49 -13.28 2.53
N ALA A 353 18.85 -12.84 1.44
CA ALA A 353 18.20 -11.54 1.40
C ALA A 353 16.89 -11.58 2.19
N ASP A 354 16.52 -10.45 2.78
CA ASP A 354 15.32 -10.32 3.58
C ASP A 354 14.30 -9.42 2.88
N ALA A 355 13.08 -9.94 2.65
CA ALA A 355 11.99 -9.19 2.01
C ALA A 355 11.54 -7.94 2.81
N GLN A 356 11.90 -7.84 4.09
CA GLN A 356 11.60 -6.70 4.94
C GLN A 356 12.53 -5.51 4.68
N ASP A 357 13.74 -5.75 4.14
CA ASP A 357 14.63 -4.65 3.76
C ASP A 357 13.93 -3.76 2.73
N ILE A 358 13.89 -2.46 3.02
CA ILE A 358 13.16 -1.48 2.19
C ILE A 358 13.68 -1.41 0.74
N ARG A 359 14.91 -1.81 0.50
CA ARG A 359 15.55 -1.80 -0.82
C ARG A 359 15.03 -2.87 -1.79
N TYR A 360 14.22 -3.84 -1.32
CA TYR A 360 13.66 -4.89 -2.17
C TYR A 360 12.19 -4.63 -2.50
N ASN A 361 11.85 -4.38 -3.76
CA ASN A 361 10.47 -4.39 -4.25
C ASN A 361 9.99 -5.84 -4.32
N MET A 362 8.79 -6.13 -3.79
CA MET A 362 8.34 -7.51 -3.58
C MET A 362 7.07 -7.85 -4.37
N ILE A 363 7.05 -9.08 -4.90
CA ILE A 363 5.87 -9.74 -5.48
C ILE A 363 5.54 -10.94 -4.60
N HIS A 364 4.46 -10.83 -3.82
CA HIS A 364 4.00 -11.85 -2.88
C HIS A 364 2.92 -12.74 -3.46
N TRP A 365 3.00 -14.04 -3.17
CA TRP A 365 1.96 -15.01 -3.44
C TRP A 365 1.12 -15.25 -2.18
N THR A 366 -0.17 -14.86 -2.22
CA THR A 366 -1.03 -14.81 -1.04
C THR A 366 -2.17 -15.82 -1.12
N HIS A 367 -2.45 -16.50 0.01
CA HIS A 367 -3.54 -17.46 0.12
C HIS A 367 -4.71 -16.89 0.91
N ARG A 368 -5.95 -17.17 0.44
CA ARG A 368 -7.20 -16.82 1.11
C ARG A 368 -8.17 -17.99 0.98
N ARG A 369 -9.17 -18.07 1.87
CA ARG A 369 -10.20 -19.11 1.81
C ARG A 369 -11.06 -19.02 0.55
N THR A 370 -11.40 -17.81 0.12
CA THR A 370 -12.21 -17.55 -1.07
C THR A 370 -11.41 -16.80 -2.11
N ARG A 371 -11.86 -16.85 -3.37
CA ARG A 371 -11.30 -16.02 -4.42
C ARG A 371 -11.31 -14.56 -3.98
N GLY A 372 -10.18 -13.91 -4.10
CA GLY A 372 -9.99 -12.50 -3.84
C GLY A 372 -9.48 -11.73 -5.04
N TYR A 373 -9.22 -10.49 -4.82
CA TYR A 373 -8.50 -9.62 -5.74
C TYR A 373 -6.99 -9.69 -5.46
N SER A 374 -6.22 -9.39 -6.47
CA SER A 374 -4.80 -9.02 -6.36
C SER A 374 -4.71 -7.51 -6.26
N TYR A 375 -3.61 -6.99 -5.78
CA TYR A 375 -3.38 -5.55 -5.74
C TYR A 375 -1.89 -5.23 -5.65
N GLY A 376 -1.52 -4.10 -6.26
CA GLY A 376 -0.23 -3.46 -6.11
C GLY A 376 -0.35 -2.16 -5.33
N GLY A 377 0.61 -1.89 -4.45
CA GLY A 377 0.76 -0.65 -3.73
C GLY A 377 2.23 -0.32 -3.54
N SER A 378 2.54 0.93 -3.23
CA SER A 378 3.92 1.35 -3.00
C SER A 378 4.06 2.19 -1.74
N VAL A 379 5.20 2.07 -1.09
CA VAL A 379 5.67 3.02 -0.09
C VAL A 379 6.24 4.21 -0.85
N GLN A 380 5.68 5.38 -0.64
CA GLN A 380 6.02 6.61 -1.36
C GLN A 380 6.35 7.72 -0.39
N ASP A 381 7.26 8.59 -0.80
CA ASP A 381 7.44 9.88 -0.14
C ASP A 381 6.28 10.82 -0.53
N PRO A 382 5.37 11.17 0.39
CA PRO A 382 4.22 12.00 0.06
C PRO A 382 4.58 13.47 -0.23
N ARG A 383 5.83 13.87 0.00
CA ARG A 383 6.34 15.22 -0.32
C ARG A 383 6.67 15.37 -1.81
N THR A 384 7.09 14.27 -2.47
CA THR A 384 7.68 14.29 -3.81
C THR A 384 7.03 13.32 -4.80
N GLY A 385 6.40 12.25 -4.32
CA GLY A 385 5.93 11.12 -5.13
C GLY A 385 7.03 10.10 -5.46
N GLU A 386 8.22 10.21 -4.86
CA GLU A 386 9.26 9.18 -5.06
C GLU A 386 8.80 7.84 -4.47
N ILE A 387 8.80 6.79 -5.30
CA ILE A 387 8.50 5.43 -4.86
C ILE A 387 9.75 4.81 -4.26
N ILE A 388 9.64 4.42 -2.99
CA ILE A 388 10.74 3.82 -2.21
C ILE A 388 10.70 2.30 -2.35
N LYS A 389 9.49 1.70 -2.28
CA LYS A 389 9.30 0.24 -2.39
C LYS A 389 7.96 -0.09 -3.02
N GLY A 390 7.99 -0.95 -4.02
CA GLY A 390 6.79 -1.60 -4.58
C GLY A 390 6.43 -2.86 -3.78
N ASN A 391 5.14 -3.08 -3.55
CA ASN A 391 4.60 -4.23 -2.83
C ASN A 391 3.37 -4.78 -3.55
N VAL A 392 3.55 -5.93 -4.20
CA VAL A 392 2.52 -6.63 -4.99
C VAL A 392 1.99 -7.82 -4.20
N ASN A 393 0.68 -8.01 -4.18
CA ASN A 393 -0.01 -9.15 -3.58
C ASN A 393 -0.89 -9.86 -4.59
N LEU A 394 -0.52 -11.09 -4.94
CA LEU A 394 -1.23 -11.91 -5.91
C LEU A 394 -1.97 -13.06 -5.22
N GLY A 395 -3.29 -13.14 -5.46
CA GLY A 395 -4.17 -14.13 -4.82
C GLY A 395 -4.15 -15.47 -5.55
N SER A 396 -3.78 -16.55 -4.85
CA SER A 396 -3.61 -17.90 -5.42
C SER A 396 -4.88 -18.51 -6.00
N LEU A 397 -6.06 -18.16 -5.47
CA LEU A 397 -7.32 -18.71 -5.96
C LEU A 397 -7.77 -18.11 -7.29
N ARG A 398 -7.16 -17.03 -7.73
CA ARG A 398 -7.40 -16.47 -9.05
C ARG A 398 -7.05 -17.47 -10.14
N LEU A 399 -5.84 -18.06 -10.07
CA LEU A 399 -5.39 -19.08 -10.99
C LEU A 399 -6.38 -20.25 -11.12
N ARG A 400 -6.89 -20.75 -9.98
CA ARG A 400 -7.85 -21.87 -9.98
C ARG A 400 -9.17 -21.52 -10.64
N GLN A 401 -9.62 -20.28 -10.50
CA GLN A 401 -10.85 -19.84 -11.14
C GLN A 401 -10.68 -19.69 -12.66
N ASP A 402 -9.56 -19.13 -13.10
CA ASP A 402 -9.27 -18.98 -14.53
C ASP A 402 -9.11 -20.37 -15.19
N TYR A 403 -8.53 -21.33 -14.46
CA TYR A 403 -8.50 -22.73 -14.85
C TYR A 403 -9.91 -23.33 -15.04
N LEU A 404 -10.82 -23.16 -14.07
CA LEU A 404 -12.21 -23.65 -14.16
C LEU A 404 -12.97 -23.02 -15.33
N HIS A 405 -12.70 -21.75 -15.61
CA HIS A 405 -13.27 -21.06 -16.77
C HIS A 405 -12.80 -21.70 -18.08
N GLY A 406 -11.49 -21.89 -18.24
CA GLY A 406 -10.92 -22.59 -19.40
C GLY A 406 -11.43 -24.03 -19.54
N GLN A 407 -11.51 -24.77 -18.43
CA GLN A 407 -12.01 -26.14 -18.38
C GLN A 407 -13.45 -26.24 -18.93
N GLY A 408 -14.34 -25.29 -18.57
CA GLY A 408 -15.71 -25.27 -19.07
C GLY A 408 -15.85 -24.98 -20.56
N LEU A 409 -14.86 -24.39 -21.18
CA LEU A 409 -14.84 -24.05 -22.61
C LEU A 409 -14.18 -25.13 -23.48
N GLN A 410 -13.55 -26.14 -22.87
CA GLN A 410 -12.89 -27.23 -23.60
C GLN A 410 -13.82 -28.41 -23.89
N PRO A 411 -13.47 -29.31 -24.86
CA PRO A 411 -14.28 -30.47 -25.19
C PRO A 411 -14.28 -31.61 -24.15
N GLY A 412 -13.60 -31.45 -23.02
CA GLY A 412 -13.50 -32.44 -21.95
C GLY A 412 -12.16 -33.19 -21.93
N PHE A 413 -11.94 -33.97 -20.88
CA PHE A 413 -10.74 -34.80 -20.73
C PHE A 413 -10.77 -36.03 -21.66
N ASP A 414 -9.69 -36.24 -22.38
CA ASP A 414 -9.47 -37.53 -23.05
C ASP A 414 -8.72 -38.48 -22.10
N TYR A 415 -9.49 -39.28 -21.36
CA TYR A 415 -8.95 -40.30 -20.44
C TYR A 415 -8.24 -41.47 -21.14
N LEU A 416 -8.38 -41.58 -22.46
CA LEU A 416 -7.81 -42.68 -23.23
C LEU A 416 -6.43 -42.30 -23.80
N SER A 417 -6.07 -41.03 -23.81
CA SER A 417 -4.75 -40.62 -24.25
C SER A 417 -3.72 -40.86 -23.13
N SER A 418 -2.72 -41.67 -23.43
CA SER A 418 -1.58 -41.96 -22.53
C SER A 418 -0.69 -40.76 -22.22
N ALA A 419 -1.03 -39.57 -22.73
CA ALA A 419 -0.32 -38.31 -22.55
C ALA A 419 -0.90 -37.41 -21.46
N GLY A 420 -1.67 -37.97 -20.51
CA GLY A 420 -2.23 -37.22 -19.40
C GLY A 420 -3.15 -36.08 -19.86
N GLY A 421 -4.36 -36.39 -20.14
CA GLY A 421 -5.53 -35.57 -20.48
C GLY A 421 -5.31 -34.15 -20.99
N ASN A 422 -6.07 -33.74 -21.94
CA ASN A 422 -6.01 -32.49 -22.72
C ASN A 422 -6.27 -31.21 -21.86
N ASN A 423 -5.54 -31.07 -20.78
CA ASN A 423 -5.72 -29.99 -19.81
C ASN A 423 -4.73 -28.81 -20.01
N ASP A 424 -3.83 -28.92 -20.97
CA ASP A 424 -2.76 -27.97 -21.19
C ASP A 424 -3.29 -26.59 -21.58
N ALA A 425 -4.38 -26.52 -22.37
CA ALA A 425 -4.94 -25.24 -22.82
C ALA A 425 -5.58 -24.45 -21.68
N SER A 426 -6.33 -25.09 -20.76
CA SER A 426 -6.89 -24.43 -19.56
C SER A 426 -5.80 -24.00 -18.60
N VAL A 427 -4.76 -24.83 -18.41
CA VAL A 427 -3.60 -24.50 -17.58
C VAL A 427 -2.84 -23.32 -18.19
N ASN A 428 -2.59 -23.37 -19.51
CA ASN A 428 -1.89 -22.30 -20.21
C ASN A 428 -2.68 -20.98 -20.16
N MET A 429 -3.99 -20.99 -20.43
CA MET A 429 -4.84 -19.81 -20.29
C MET A 429 -4.79 -19.22 -18.87
N ALA A 430 -4.83 -20.06 -17.85
CA ALA A 430 -4.73 -19.62 -16.47
C ALA A 430 -3.35 -19.03 -16.14
N LEU A 431 -2.26 -19.60 -16.68
CA LEU A 431 -0.91 -19.07 -16.53
C LEU A 431 -0.72 -17.77 -17.30
N ASP A 432 -1.31 -17.64 -18.50
CA ASP A 432 -1.30 -16.40 -19.28
C ASP A 432 -2.01 -15.27 -18.53
N ARG A 433 -3.12 -15.60 -17.86
CA ARG A 433 -3.76 -14.62 -16.95
C ARG A 433 -2.88 -14.24 -15.78
N VAL A 434 -2.13 -15.19 -15.19
CA VAL A 434 -1.17 -14.90 -14.11
C VAL A 434 -0.04 -14.00 -14.61
N ARG A 435 0.49 -14.20 -15.81
CA ARG A 435 1.47 -13.31 -16.45
C ARG A 435 0.92 -11.90 -16.59
N GLN A 436 -0.25 -11.77 -17.21
CA GLN A 436 -0.92 -10.48 -17.40
C GLN A 436 -1.24 -9.80 -16.06
N LEU A 437 -1.70 -10.56 -15.05
CA LEU A 437 -2.00 -10.05 -13.72
C LEU A 437 -0.74 -9.58 -13.00
N SER A 438 0.38 -10.30 -13.15
CA SER A 438 1.67 -9.89 -12.59
C SER A 438 2.12 -8.55 -13.16
N ALA A 439 2.02 -8.37 -14.49
CA ALA A 439 2.30 -7.09 -15.14
C ALA A 439 1.37 -5.99 -14.63
N HIS A 440 0.07 -6.27 -14.51
CA HIS A 440 -0.95 -5.34 -14.04
C HIS A 440 -0.65 -4.82 -12.62
N GLU A 441 -0.44 -5.73 -11.66
CA GLU A 441 -0.22 -5.35 -10.26
C GLU A 441 1.14 -4.65 -10.06
N VAL A 442 2.16 -5.03 -10.82
CA VAL A 442 3.43 -4.28 -10.88
C VAL A 442 3.19 -2.88 -11.43
N GLY A 443 2.35 -2.70 -12.45
CA GLY A 443 1.99 -1.39 -12.98
C GLY A 443 1.44 -0.44 -11.92
N HIS A 444 0.60 -0.93 -11.01
CA HIS A 444 0.13 -0.13 -9.87
C HIS A 444 1.27 0.33 -8.96
N THR A 445 2.26 -0.52 -8.74
CA THR A 445 3.43 -0.18 -7.92
C THR A 445 4.43 0.74 -8.62
N LEU A 446 4.33 0.86 -9.95
CA LEU A 446 5.07 1.83 -10.77
C LEU A 446 4.35 3.19 -10.89
N GLY A 447 3.15 3.31 -10.30
CA GLY A 447 2.39 4.56 -10.28
C GLY A 447 1.26 4.66 -11.31
N TYR A 448 0.82 3.54 -11.92
CA TYR A 448 -0.23 3.57 -12.94
C TYR A 448 -1.59 3.13 -12.40
N PRO A 449 -2.66 3.92 -12.57
CA PRO A 449 -4.04 3.52 -12.32
C PRO A 449 -4.56 2.61 -13.45
N HIS A 450 -5.77 2.07 -13.27
CA HIS A 450 -6.45 1.35 -14.34
C HIS A 450 -6.66 2.22 -15.58
N ASN A 451 -6.68 1.59 -16.76
CA ASN A 451 -7.12 2.22 -18.00
C ASN A 451 -8.22 1.37 -18.66
N TYR A 452 -9.46 1.70 -18.38
CA TYR A 452 -10.66 0.95 -18.80
C TYR A 452 -11.09 1.22 -20.26
N LEU A 453 -10.31 1.98 -21.04
CA LEU A 453 -10.56 2.16 -22.47
C LEU A 453 -9.73 1.22 -23.35
N ALA A 454 -8.76 0.51 -22.79
CA ALA A 454 -7.78 -0.23 -23.59
C ALA A 454 -8.41 -1.39 -24.39
N SER A 455 -9.51 -1.98 -23.92
CA SER A 455 -10.29 -2.97 -24.68
C SER A 455 -10.77 -2.43 -26.02
N SER A 456 -11.16 -1.14 -26.10
CA SER A 456 -11.72 -0.51 -27.29
C SER A 456 -10.69 -0.20 -28.39
N TYR A 457 -9.39 -0.27 -28.09
CA TYR A 457 -8.32 -0.05 -29.08
C TYR A 457 -7.26 -1.17 -29.09
N GLY A 458 -7.73 -2.43 -29.00
CA GLY A 458 -6.88 -3.60 -29.20
C GLY A 458 -6.21 -4.13 -27.95
N ARG A 459 -6.72 -3.84 -26.75
CA ARG A 459 -6.18 -4.29 -25.46
C ARG A 459 -4.76 -3.76 -25.18
N GLU A 460 -4.45 -2.53 -25.64
CA GLU A 460 -3.10 -1.95 -25.64
C GLU A 460 -2.70 -1.34 -24.27
N SER A 461 -3.25 -1.87 -23.16
CA SER A 461 -2.76 -1.61 -21.81
C SER A 461 -2.92 -2.83 -20.91
N VAL A 462 -1.88 -3.18 -20.15
CA VAL A 462 -1.98 -4.20 -19.10
C VAL A 462 -2.76 -3.68 -17.89
N MET A 463 -2.99 -2.36 -17.81
CA MET A 463 -3.74 -1.72 -16.72
C MET A 463 -5.27 -1.80 -16.89
N ASP A 464 -5.76 -2.49 -17.90
CA ASP A 464 -7.17 -2.84 -18.05
C ASP A 464 -7.54 -4.09 -17.24
N TYR A 465 -8.84 -4.35 -17.14
CA TYR A 465 -9.41 -5.61 -16.65
C TYR A 465 -9.94 -6.43 -17.82
N PRO A 466 -9.09 -7.18 -18.54
CA PRO A 466 -9.50 -7.90 -19.73
C PRO A 466 -10.33 -9.13 -19.37
N ALA A 467 -11.40 -9.40 -20.14
CA ALA A 467 -11.94 -10.76 -20.27
C ALA A 467 -10.99 -11.62 -21.11
N PRO A 468 -10.97 -12.96 -20.95
CA PRO A 468 -10.28 -13.80 -21.91
C PRO A 468 -10.92 -13.63 -23.29
N LEU A 469 -10.12 -13.31 -24.30
CA LEU A 469 -10.57 -13.31 -25.69
C LEU A 469 -10.54 -14.75 -26.21
N ILE A 470 -11.72 -15.29 -26.51
CA ILE A 470 -11.87 -16.62 -27.06
C ILE A 470 -12.25 -16.48 -28.53
N GLU A 471 -11.43 -17.00 -29.41
CA GLU A 471 -11.67 -16.99 -30.84
C GLU A 471 -12.40 -18.28 -31.27
N ILE A 472 -13.19 -18.19 -32.32
CA ILE A 472 -13.91 -19.33 -32.90
C ILE A 472 -13.26 -19.64 -34.23
N THR A 473 -12.71 -20.86 -34.40
CA THR A 473 -12.10 -21.31 -35.64
C THR A 473 -13.13 -21.57 -36.74
N GLU A 474 -12.67 -21.76 -37.99
CA GLU A 474 -13.54 -22.15 -39.12
C GLU A 474 -14.24 -23.50 -38.88
N GLU A 475 -13.64 -24.37 -38.04
CA GLU A 475 -14.21 -25.68 -37.66
C GLU A 475 -15.13 -25.59 -36.41
N GLU A 476 -15.55 -24.37 -36.01
CA GLU A 476 -16.37 -24.15 -34.81
C GLU A 476 -15.71 -24.64 -33.52
N GLN A 477 -14.37 -24.62 -33.43
CA GLN A 477 -13.63 -24.91 -32.21
C GLN A 477 -13.26 -23.61 -31.49
N LEU A 478 -13.12 -23.69 -30.15
CA LEU A 478 -12.71 -22.54 -29.33
C LEU A 478 -11.19 -22.50 -29.24
N ASP A 479 -10.60 -21.36 -29.62
CA ASP A 479 -9.17 -21.09 -29.53
C ASP A 479 -8.85 -20.15 -28.39
N PHE A 480 -7.93 -20.56 -27.52
CA PHE A 480 -7.48 -19.84 -26.32
C PHE A 480 -6.10 -19.20 -26.50
N SER A 481 -5.46 -19.35 -27.66
CA SER A 481 -4.06 -18.96 -27.88
C SER A 481 -3.83 -17.46 -27.65
N ASN A 482 -4.86 -16.64 -27.88
CA ASN A 482 -4.85 -15.18 -27.69
C ASN A 482 -5.70 -14.70 -26.50
N ALA A 483 -6.05 -15.61 -25.55
CA ALA A 483 -6.94 -15.26 -24.45
C ALA A 483 -6.49 -14.02 -23.68
N TYR A 484 -5.18 -13.86 -23.47
CA TYR A 484 -4.58 -12.68 -22.84
C TYR A 484 -3.38 -12.21 -23.62
N LEU A 485 -3.22 -10.88 -23.75
CA LEU A 485 -2.07 -10.27 -24.37
C LEU A 485 -0.80 -10.57 -23.56
N GLN A 486 0.24 -11.07 -24.24
CA GLN A 486 1.50 -11.49 -23.61
C GLN A 486 2.63 -10.48 -23.87
N ARG A 487 2.39 -9.22 -23.64
CA ARG A 487 3.33 -8.12 -23.78
C ARG A 487 2.82 -6.89 -23.05
N ILE A 488 3.67 -5.88 -22.94
CA ILE A 488 3.25 -4.54 -22.51
C ILE A 488 2.49 -3.86 -23.66
N GLY A 489 1.45 -3.10 -23.34
CA GLY A 489 0.65 -2.37 -24.33
C GLY A 489 1.32 -1.11 -24.83
N GLU A 490 0.88 -0.60 -25.98
CA GLU A 490 1.40 0.64 -26.57
C GLU A 490 1.05 1.87 -25.71
N TYR A 491 -0.14 1.87 -25.06
CA TYR A 491 -0.47 2.90 -24.11
C TYR A 491 0.47 2.89 -22.89
N ASP A 492 0.80 1.70 -22.38
CA ASP A 492 1.69 1.58 -21.22
C ASP A 492 3.10 2.11 -21.53
N LYS A 493 3.58 1.93 -22.76
CA LYS A 493 4.85 2.51 -23.21
C LYS A 493 4.81 4.04 -23.20
N LEU A 494 3.70 4.65 -23.64
CA LEU A 494 3.53 6.10 -23.58
C LEU A 494 3.44 6.60 -22.13
N ALA A 495 2.73 5.89 -21.27
CA ALA A 495 2.64 6.24 -19.84
C ALA A 495 4.01 6.18 -19.15
N VAL A 496 4.85 5.16 -19.46
CA VAL A 496 6.22 5.07 -18.94
C VAL A 496 7.10 6.16 -19.53
N ARG A 497 7.00 6.47 -20.83
CA ARG A 497 7.72 7.60 -21.42
C ARG A 497 7.36 8.91 -20.72
N TYR A 498 6.09 9.19 -20.53
CA TYR A 498 5.65 10.38 -19.79
C TYR A 498 6.23 10.43 -18.38
N SER A 499 6.24 9.30 -17.66
CA SER A 499 6.67 9.26 -16.25
C SER A 499 8.19 9.23 -16.09
N TYR A 500 8.94 8.54 -16.97
CA TYR A 500 10.35 8.22 -16.74
C TYR A 500 11.32 8.72 -17.80
N GLU A 501 10.88 9.07 -19.05
CA GLU A 501 11.80 9.51 -20.08
C GLU A 501 12.63 10.70 -19.57
N GLN A 502 13.96 10.56 -19.68
CA GLN A 502 14.90 11.59 -19.29
C GLN A 502 15.41 12.30 -20.54
N PHE A 503 15.15 13.60 -20.62
CA PHE A 503 15.56 14.44 -21.72
C PHE A 503 16.97 14.99 -21.50
N PRO A 504 17.73 15.30 -22.57
CA PRO A 504 19.06 15.90 -22.46
C PRO A 504 19.05 17.20 -21.65
N PRO A 505 20.14 17.54 -20.96
CA PRO A 505 20.26 18.79 -20.24
C PRO A 505 19.99 20.02 -21.11
N GLY A 506 19.16 20.95 -20.61
CA GLY A 506 18.78 22.17 -21.34
C GLY A 506 17.54 22.02 -22.24
N THR A 507 16.93 20.84 -22.31
CA THR A 507 15.63 20.62 -22.96
C THR A 507 14.50 21.16 -22.08
N ASP A 508 13.49 21.79 -22.65
CA ASP A 508 12.25 22.11 -21.96
C ASP A 508 11.43 20.81 -21.75
N GLU A 509 11.43 20.32 -20.52
CA GLU A 509 10.73 19.08 -20.17
C GLU A 509 9.22 19.18 -20.42
N GLY A 510 8.61 20.36 -20.17
CA GLY A 510 7.18 20.56 -20.35
C GLY A 510 6.76 20.44 -21.81
N GLU A 511 7.55 21.01 -22.75
CA GLU A 511 7.31 20.87 -24.19
C GLU A 511 7.44 19.42 -24.66
N GLU A 512 8.43 18.68 -24.17
CA GLU A 512 8.62 17.27 -24.57
C GLU A 512 7.50 16.38 -24.02
N LEU A 513 7.09 16.59 -22.76
CA LEU A 513 5.95 15.87 -22.17
C LEU A 513 4.65 16.17 -22.92
N ALA A 514 4.42 17.40 -23.34
CA ALA A 514 3.25 17.77 -24.16
C ALA A 514 3.23 17.02 -25.51
N LYS A 515 4.40 16.77 -26.14
CA LYS A 515 4.50 15.95 -27.36
C LYS A 515 4.09 14.49 -27.12
N ILE A 516 4.47 13.90 -25.97
CA ILE A 516 4.07 12.53 -25.62
C ILE A 516 2.55 12.46 -25.42
N VAL A 517 1.95 13.46 -24.75
CA VAL A 517 0.50 13.56 -24.62
C VAL A 517 -0.19 13.67 -25.98
N GLN A 518 0.33 14.52 -26.87
CA GLN A 518 -0.24 14.69 -28.20
C GLN A 518 -0.11 13.40 -29.04
N GLU A 519 1.03 12.70 -28.97
CA GLU A 519 1.21 11.38 -29.60
C GLU A 519 0.14 10.38 -29.14
N SER A 520 -0.16 10.34 -27.84
CA SER A 520 -1.21 9.47 -27.29
C SER A 520 -2.58 9.76 -27.94
N LEU A 521 -2.94 11.05 -28.04
CA LEU A 521 -4.21 11.49 -28.63
C LEU A 521 -4.26 11.18 -30.15
N ASP A 522 -3.20 11.47 -30.87
CA ASP A 522 -3.12 11.26 -32.32
C ASP A 522 -3.21 9.76 -32.71
N ARG A 523 -2.71 8.88 -31.84
CA ARG A 523 -2.80 7.42 -31.99
C ARG A 523 -4.11 6.83 -31.47
N GLY A 524 -4.98 7.62 -30.85
CA GLY A 524 -6.23 7.15 -30.24
C GLY A 524 -6.00 6.28 -28.99
N LEU A 525 -4.81 6.34 -28.38
CA LEU A 525 -4.49 5.62 -27.15
C LEU A 525 -4.95 6.44 -25.95
N LEU A 526 -6.24 6.36 -25.65
CA LEU A 526 -6.90 7.20 -24.65
C LEU A 526 -6.84 6.59 -23.25
N PHE A 527 -7.04 7.43 -22.25
CA PHE A 527 -7.03 7.05 -20.84
C PHE A 527 -8.35 7.33 -20.14
N MET A 528 -8.83 6.36 -19.34
CA MET A 528 -9.96 6.53 -18.43
C MET A 528 -9.82 5.59 -17.23
N ALA A 529 -9.66 6.18 -16.03
CA ALA A 529 -9.56 5.42 -14.77
C ALA A 529 -10.91 5.04 -14.15
N HIS A 530 -12.00 5.67 -14.58
CA HIS A 530 -13.34 5.39 -14.09
C HIS A 530 -14.09 4.49 -15.07
N ASN A 531 -14.68 3.40 -14.56
CA ASN A 531 -15.52 2.52 -15.34
C ASN A 531 -17.01 2.79 -15.09
N ASN A 532 -17.84 2.46 -16.06
CA ASN A 532 -19.28 2.70 -16.00
C ASN A 532 -20.00 1.85 -14.95
N ASN A 533 -19.39 0.75 -14.47
CA ASN A 533 -19.98 -0.11 -13.45
C ASN A 533 -20.07 0.54 -12.06
N ASN A 534 -19.23 1.54 -11.81
CA ASN A 534 -19.14 2.20 -10.49
C ASN A 534 -19.98 3.46 -10.40
N PHE A 535 -20.35 4.08 -11.54
CA PHE A 535 -21.06 5.36 -11.56
C PHE A 535 -22.14 5.37 -12.65
N VAL A 536 -23.40 5.31 -12.24
CA VAL A 536 -24.52 5.44 -13.16
C VAL A 536 -24.50 6.85 -13.78
N GLY A 537 -24.43 6.91 -15.12
CA GLY A 537 -24.44 8.16 -15.87
C GLY A 537 -23.10 8.93 -15.85
N ALA A 538 -22.03 8.35 -15.34
CA ALA A 538 -20.69 8.94 -15.36
C ALA A 538 -19.75 8.06 -16.18
N GLY A 539 -18.91 8.65 -16.99
CA GLY A 539 -17.87 7.96 -17.71
C GLY A 539 -18.04 7.98 -19.24
N HIS A 540 -17.35 7.08 -19.86
CA HIS A 540 -17.29 6.95 -21.31
C HIS A 540 -17.95 5.64 -21.73
N GLN A 541 -18.67 5.63 -22.87
CA GLN A 541 -19.43 4.46 -23.34
C GLN A 541 -18.61 3.16 -23.47
N TYR A 542 -17.29 3.28 -23.67
CA TYR A 542 -16.36 2.14 -23.76
C TYR A 542 -15.52 1.92 -22.51
N ALA A 543 -15.67 2.71 -21.45
CA ALA A 543 -14.94 2.52 -20.20
C ALA A 543 -15.62 1.45 -19.34
N SER A 544 -15.37 0.18 -19.64
CA SER A 544 -16.00 -0.96 -19.01
C SER A 544 -14.97 -1.92 -18.40
N VAL A 545 -15.41 -3.00 -17.80
CA VAL A 545 -14.54 -4.02 -17.21
C VAL A 545 -14.95 -5.40 -17.68
N TRP A 546 -13.99 -6.27 -17.94
CA TRP A 546 -14.20 -7.64 -18.39
C TRP A 546 -14.90 -7.71 -19.76
N ASP A 547 -14.61 -6.74 -20.63
CA ASP A 547 -15.10 -6.64 -21.99
C ASP A 547 -13.96 -6.78 -23.01
N ASN A 548 -14.32 -6.96 -24.26
CA ASN A 548 -13.43 -7.01 -25.41
C ASN A 548 -14.02 -6.21 -26.56
N GLY A 549 -13.14 -5.76 -27.47
CA GLY A 549 -13.49 -5.21 -28.78
C GLY A 549 -13.94 -3.74 -28.75
N ASP A 550 -13.86 -3.14 -29.92
CA ASP A 550 -14.27 -1.76 -30.21
C ASP A 550 -15.77 -1.65 -30.53
N ASN A 551 -16.42 -2.75 -30.91
CA ASN A 551 -17.87 -2.87 -31.05
C ASN A 551 -18.43 -3.84 -30.00
N LEU A 552 -18.91 -3.28 -28.89
CA LEU A 552 -19.37 -4.04 -27.74
C LEU A 552 -20.55 -4.98 -28.05
N VAL A 553 -21.41 -4.63 -29.03
CA VAL A 553 -22.56 -5.45 -29.45
C VAL A 553 -22.14 -6.61 -30.32
N ASP A 554 -21.23 -6.41 -31.25
CA ASP A 554 -20.73 -7.50 -32.09
C ASP A 554 -19.87 -8.47 -31.27
N GLN A 555 -19.06 -7.96 -30.36
CA GLN A 555 -18.35 -8.82 -29.41
C GLN A 555 -19.31 -9.61 -28.51
N LEU A 556 -20.43 -9.02 -28.05
CA LEU A 556 -21.44 -9.77 -27.30
C LEU A 556 -22.02 -10.94 -28.11
N LYS A 557 -22.23 -10.77 -29.40
CA LYS A 557 -22.67 -11.90 -30.27
C LYS A 557 -21.64 -13.01 -30.29
N THR A 558 -20.34 -12.66 -30.37
CA THR A 558 -19.23 -13.62 -30.29
C THR A 558 -19.23 -14.35 -28.94
N GLU A 559 -19.33 -13.62 -27.83
CA GLU A 559 -19.34 -14.23 -26.49
C GLU A 559 -20.57 -15.14 -26.25
N ILE A 560 -21.71 -14.82 -26.83
CA ILE A 560 -22.91 -15.69 -26.81
C ILE A 560 -22.65 -16.97 -27.60
N GLU A 561 -21.97 -16.87 -28.75
CA GLU A 561 -21.62 -18.01 -29.57
C GLU A 561 -20.57 -18.91 -28.92
N VAL A 562 -19.52 -18.32 -28.34
CA VAL A 562 -18.53 -19.05 -27.49
C VAL A 562 -19.25 -19.81 -26.39
N ARG A 563 -20.19 -19.17 -25.68
CA ARG A 563 -21.01 -19.81 -24.66
C ARG A 563 -21.85 -20.95 -25.23
N ARG A 564 -22.46 -20.77 -26.41
CA ARG A 564 -23.30 -21.82 -27.08
C ARG A 564 -22.46 -23.05 -27.37
N ILE A 565 -21.26 -22.87 -27.95
CA ILE A 565 -20.33 -23.95 -28.28
C ILE A 565 -19.90 -24.70 -27.01
N GLY A 566 -19.47 -23.96 -25.98
CA GLY A 566 -19.06 -24.50 -24.70
C GLY A 566 -20.18 -25.34 -24.02
N LEU A 567 -21.43 -24.82 -24.02
CA LEU A 567 -22.57 -25.54 -23.46
C LEU A 567 -22.95 -26.77 -24.28
N ALA A 568 -22.76 -26.75 -25.60
CA ALA A 568 -23.00 -27.94 -26.44
C ALA A 568 -21.97 -29.05 -26.15
N ASN A 569 -20.75 -28.66 -25.73
CA ASN A 569 -19.68 -29.60 -25.36
C ASN A 569 -19.72 -29.99 -23.87
N PHE A 570 -20.65 -29.43 -23.09
CA PHE A 570 -20.71 -29.68 -21.65
C PHE A 570 -21.16 -31.12 -21.37
N ASN A 571 -20.31 -31.89 -20.71
CA ASN A 571 -20.56 -33.30 -20.42
C ASN A 571 -19.76 -33.78 -19.19
N PRO A 572 -20.00 -34.98 -18.64
CA PRO A 572 -19.31 -35.49 -17.46
C PRO A 572 -17.78 -35.61 -17.58
N THR A 573 -17.21 -35.64 -18.80
CA THR A 573 -15.76 -35.74 -18.97
C THR A 573 -15.05 -34.39 -18.72
N LEU A 574 -15.78 -33.33 -18.40
CA LEU A 574 -15.21 -32.05 -17.95
C LEU A 574 -14.67 -32.09 -16.53
N ILE A 575 -14.94 -33.12 -15.76
CA ILE A 575 -14.32 -33.38 -14.46
C ILE A 575 -13.45 -34.65 -14.56
N ARG A 576 -12.54 -34.85 -13.62
CA ARG A 576 -11.63 -35.99 -13.63
C ARG A 576 -12.35 -37.29 -13.28
N GLU A 577 -11.84 -38.41 -13.78
CA GLU A 577 -12.33 -39.73 -13.39
C GLU A 577 -12.23 -39.91 -11.85
N GLY A 578 -13.34 -40.33 -11.24
CA GLY A 578 -13.44 -40.53 -9.80
C GLY A 578 -13.87 -39.28 -9.00
N GLU A 579 -13.99 -38.13 -9.64
CA GLU A 579 -14.59 -36.93 -9.00
C GLU A 579 -16.13 -37.04 -8.98
N PRO A 580 -16.78 -36.52 -7.93
CA PRO A 580 -18.25 -36.52 -7.86
C PRO A 580 -18.84 -35.56 -8.90
N TYR A 581 -20.00 -35.90 -9.45
CA TYR A 581 -20.70 -35.04 -10.43
C TYR A 581 -21.06 -33.64 -9.90
N SER A 582 -21.06 -33.42 -8.58
CA SER A 582 -21.22 -32.10 -8.00
C SER A 582 -20.11 -31.12 -8.41
N GLU A 583 -18.93 -31.61 -8.77
CA GLU A 583 -17.82 -30.75 -9.25
C GLU A 583 -18.14 -30.09 -10.60
N LEU A 584 -19.06 -30.66 -11.38
CA LEU A 584 -19.54 -30.05 -12.63
C LEU A 584 -20.21 -28.69 -12.42
N GLU A 585 -20.75 -28.41 -11.23
CA GLU A 585 -21.33 -27.09 -10.91
C GLU A 585 -20.28 -25.98 -10.95
N TYR A 586 -19.08 -26.27 -10.45
CA TYR A 586 -17.97 -25.29 -10.48
C TYR A 586 -17.48 -24.97 -11.88
N VAL A 587 -17.61 -25.94 -12.81
CA VAL A 587 -17.26 -25.77 -14.22
C VAL A 587 -18.40 -25.10 -15.00
N LEU A 588 -19.64 -25.51 -14.72
CA LEU A 588 -20.84 -25.00 -15.40
C LEU A 588 -21.08 -23.52 -15.13
N LEU A 589 -20.88 -23.07 -13.89
CA LEU A 589 -21.24 -21.71 -13.51
C LEU A 589 -20.47 -20.63 -14.30
N PRO A 590 -19.14 -20.65 -14.41
CA PRO A 590 -18.40 -19.69 -15.22
C PRO A 590 -18.74 -19.79 -16.72
N LEU A 591 -18.93 -20.99 -17.25
CA LEU A 591 -19.36 -21.21 -18.64
C LEU A 591 -20.75 -20.61 -18.90
N TYR A 592 -21.74 -20.94 -18.05
CA TYR A 592 -23.11 -20.40 -18.19
C TYR A 592 -23.15 -18.89 -18.15
N MET A 593 -22.33 -18.26 -17.30
CA MET A 593 -22.25 -16.82 -17.10
C MET A 593 -21.19 -16.13 -17.99
N HIS A 594 -20.59 -16.84 -18.95
CA HIS A 594 -19.46 -16.34 -19.75
C HIS A 594 -19.69 -14.93 -20.34
N HIS A 595 -20.82 -14.73 -21.01
CA HIS A 595 -21.19 -13.49 -21.70
C HIS A 595 -21.60 -12.31 -20.81
N ARG A 596 -21.73 -12.51 -19.48
CA ARG A 596 -22.42 -11.54 -18.58
C ARG A 596 -21.80 -10.16 -18.53
N PHE A 597 -20.47 -10.07 -18.57
CA PHE A 597 -19.76 -8.79 -18.50
C PHE A 597 -19.85 -8.06 -19.85
N GLN A 598 -19.68 -8.77 -20.96
CA GLN A 598 -19.85 -8.20 -22.28
C GLN A 598 -21.29 -7.70 -22.51
N LEU A 599 -22.28 -8.44 -22.00
CA LEU A 599 -23.69 -7.99 -22.01
C LEU A 599 -23.88 -6.67 -21.25
N ASN A 600 -23.26 -6.57 -20.06
CA ASN A 600 -23.31 -5.36 -19.28
C ASN A 600 -22.68 -4.19 -20.04
N SER A 601 -21.51 -4.38 -20.63
CA SER A 601 -20.80 -3.36 -21.41
C SER A 601 -21.59 -2.93 -22.65
N ALA A 602 -22.18 -3.88 -23.37
CA ALA A 602 -23.04 -3.59 -24.52
C ALA A 602 -24.30 -2.82 -24.10
N ALA A 603 -24.92 -3.14 -22.97
CA ALA A 603 -26.07 -2.39 -22.46
C ALA A 603 -25.71 -0.96 -22.06
N GLN A 604 -24.56 -0.77 -21.43
CA GLN A 604 -24.07 0.56 -21.03
C GLN A 604 -23.72 1.45 -22.23
N SER A 605 -23.33 0.87 -23.37
CA SER A 605 -23.03 1.63 -24.59
C SER A 605 -24.27 2.26 -25.24
N LEU A 606 -25.46 1.85 -24.82
CA LEU A 606 -26.75 2.42 -25.29
C LEU A 606 -27.18 3.67 -24.51
N GLY A 607 -26.52 4.05 -23.42
CA GLY A 607 -26.77 5.25 -22.62
C GLY A 607 -27.25 4.97 -21.20
#